data_c80f778f47d9587e25a8dd837ce78fe4
#
_entry.id   c80f778f47d9587e25a8dd837ce78fe4
#
_cell.length_a   1.000
_cell.length_b   1.000
_cell.length_c   1.000
_cell.angle_alpha   90.00
_cell.angle_beta   90.00
_cell.angle_gamma   90.00
#
_symmetry.space_group_name_H-M   'P 1'
#
loop_
_entity.id
_entity.type
_entity.pdbx_description
1 polymer ?
#
loop_
_entity_poly.entity_id
_entity_poly.type
_entity_poly.pdbx_seq_one_letter_code
_entity_poly.pdbx_strand_id
1 'polypeptide(L)'
;MRTDGPGPARPRLRDRVLVALFLVVLSAPMAALIMGARPGDYLNKTLAEPPDLTLGAVSDTTYFVGLDDFIDENFPVRPQAMEARAAFELWLLGNSPNPRVVVGQDGWLFFDTTLEPECPNTAEEVVAQVDGLASSFADLVRDFRFTVAPDKRSIYRDKLPATFAEAATCTDVQRPVLRAGMASRPETTIDLWGPVIEEAKLATEGPVYRPEDTHWNPYGAAAAIAAIVESVAPGVW
;
A
#
# COMPACT_ATOMS: atom_id res chain seq x y z
N MET A 1 61.00 37.76 -12.01
CA MET A 1 61.12 36.30 -12.06
C MET A 1 59.69 35.74 -12.09
N ARG A 2 59.14 35.40 -13.28
CA ARG A 2 57.82 34.84 -13.44
C ARG A 2 57.97 33.33 -13.27
N THR A 3 57.35 32.74 -12.26
CA THR A 3 57.30 31.32 -12.08
C THR A 3 56.13 30.81 -12.95
N ASP A 4 56.43 30.28 -14.10
CA ASP A 4 55.45 29.58 -14.92
C ASP A 4 55.12 28.27 -14.18
N GLY A 5 53.97 28.30 -13.53
CA GLY A 5 53.38 27.07 -12.94
C GLY A 5 53.01 26.08 -14.06
N PRO A 6 53.03 24.74 -13.77
CA PRO A 6 52.66 23.72 -14.73
C PRO A 6 51.26 24.00 -15.28
N GLY A 7 51.15 24.17 -16.59
CA GLY A 7 49.86 24.37 -17.26
C GLY A 7 48.91 23.20 -16.98
N PRO A 8 47.57 23.37 -17.11
CA PRO A 8 46.59 22.36 -16.81
C PRO A 8 46.84 21.10 -17.64
N ALA A 9 46.97 19.97 -16.93
CA ALA A 9 47.18 18.67 -17.56
C ALA A 9 46.04 18.37 -18.53
N ARG A 10 46.34 18.00 -19.75
CA ARG A 10 45.33 17.59 -20.76
C ARG A 10 44.62 16.34 -20.26
N PRO A 11 43.25 16.31 -20.22
CA PRO A 11 42.52 15.14 -19.78
C PRO A 11 42.84 13.92 -20.66
N ARG A 12 43.09 12.78 -20.02
CA ARG A 12 43.39 11.52 -20.73
C ARG A 12 42.16 11.06 -21.49
N LEU A 13 42.35 10.31 -22.55
CA LEU A 13 41.23 9.75 -23.35
C LEU A 13 40.21 9.03 -22.47
N ARG A 14 40.68 8.26 -21.50
CA ARG A 14 39.83 7.59 -20.49
C ARG A 14 38.89 8.55 -19.75
N ASP A 15 39.40 9.69 -19.32
CA ASP A 15 38.64 10.68 -18.57
C ASP A 15 37.54 11.33 -19.43
N ARG A 16 37.86 11.57 -20.71
CA ARG A 16 36.88 12.06 -21.70
C ARG A 16 35.79 11.04 -21.98
N VAL A 17 36.15 9.75 -22.10
CA VAL A 17 35.18 8.67 -22.30
C VAL A 17 34.27 8.52 -21.10
N LEU A 18 34.82 8.58 -19.87
CA LEU A 18 34.03 8.50 -18.66
C LEU A 18 33.03 9.66 -18.53
N VAL A 19 33.49 10.90 -18.83
CA VAL A 19 32.61 12.07 -18.81
C VAL A 19 31.53 11.95 -19.89
N ALA A 20 31.88 11.53 -21.11
CA ALA A 20 30.91 11.34 -22.18
C ALA A 20 29.88 10.26 -21.81
N LEU A 21 30.32 9.14 -21.27
CA LEU A 21 29.42 8.06 -20.81
C LEU A 21 28.49 8.55 -19.71
N PHE A 22 29.04 9.27 -18.73
CA PHE A 22 28.25 9.86 -17.65
C PHE A 22 27.17 10.81 -18.19
N LEU A 23 27.53 11.71 -19.11
CA LEU A 23 26.57 12.65 -19.72
C LEU A 23 25.50 11.90 -20.54
N VAL A 24 25.87 10.85 -21.28
CA VAL A 24 24.91 10.03 -22.04
C VAL A 24 23.95 9.34 -21.08
N VAL A 25 24.44 8.68 -20.04
CA VAL A 25 23.60 7.98 -19.05
C VAL A 25 22.65 8.94 -18.36
N LEU A 26 23.14 10.15 -18.01
CA LEU A 26 22.33 11.15 -17.31
C LEU A 26 21.26 11.79 -18.22
N SER A 27 21.58 12.02 -19.50
CA SER A 27 20.66 12.69 -20.43
C SER A 27 19.73 11.73 -21.20
N ALA A 28 20.08 10.45 -21.31
CA ALA A 28 19.31 9.47 -22.09
C ALA A 28 17.84 9.35 -21.66
N PRO A 29 17.47 9.31 -20.36
CA PRO A 29 16.06 9.21 -19.95
C PRO A 29 15.27 10.47 -20.32
N MET A 30 15.88 11.66 -20.20
CA MET A 30 15.25 12.93 -20.59
C MET A 30 15.08 13.00 -22.13
N ALA A 31 16.07 12.57 -22.88
CA ALA A 31 15.96 12.49 -24.33
C ALA A 31 14.85 11.51 -24.75
N ALA A 32 14.75 10.35 -24.08
CA ALA A 32 13.68 9.40 -24.30
C ALA A 32 12.30 9.99 -24.00
N LEU A 33 12.14 10.73 -22.88
CA LEU A 33 10.92 11.44 -22.54
C LEU A 33 10.51 12.47 -23.63
N ILE A 34 11.47 13.24 -24.12
CA ILE A 34 11.25 14.22 -25.20
C ILE A 34 10.84 13.51 -26.50
N MET A 35 11.42 12.34 -26.79
CA MET A 35 11.04 11.52 -27.95
C MET A 35 9.70 10.80 -27.78
N GLY A 36 8.98 11.01 -26.69
CA GLY A 36 7.65 10.44 -26.43
C GLY A 36 7.66 9.12 -25.67
N ALA A 37 8.82 8.62 -25.20
CA ALA A 37 8.83 7.47 -24.32
C ALA A 37 8.12 7.80 -23.00
N ARG A 38 7.29 6.88 -22.53
CA ARG A 38 6.56 7.00 -21.26
C ARG A 38 6.77 5.72 -20.45
N PRO A 39 6.70 5.79 -19.10
CA PRO A 39 6.59 4.59 -18.31
C PRO A 39 5.30 3.85 -18.70
N GLY A 40 5.28 2.53 -18.59
CA GLY A 40 4.05 1.76 -18.71
C GLY A 40 3.07 2.13 -17.57
N ASP A 41 1.84 1.65 -17.67
CA ASP A 41 0.85 1.80 -16.60
C ASP A 41 1.40 1.20 -15.30
N TYR A 42 1.53 2.03 -14.28
CA TYR A 42 1.96 1.63 -12.95
C TYR A 42 1.14 2.36 -11.88
N LEU A 43 0.95 1.72 -10.75
CA LEU A 43 0.21 2.24 -9.60
C LEU A 43 -1.26 2.61 -9.87
N ASN A 44 -1.88 2.13 -10.95
CA ASN A 44 -3.26 2.47 -11.35
C ASN A 44 -3.52 4.00 -11.35
N LYS A 45 -2.52 4.78 -11.72
CA LYS A 45 -2.56 6.24 -11.72
C LYS A 45 -2.61 6.78 -13.15
N THR A 46 -3.50 7.74 -13.39
CA THR A 46 -3.45 8.56 -14.61
C THR A 46 -2.25 9.50 -14.49
N LEU A 47 -1.33 9.42 -15.45
CA LEU A 47 -0.13 10.25 -15.45
C LEU A 47 -0.46 11.71 -15.77
N ALA A 48 0.30 12.64 -15.18
CA ALA A 48 0.13 14.06 -15.44
C ALA A 48 0.34 14.40 -16.91
N GLU A 49 -0.51 15.28 -17.45
CA GLU A 49 -0.37 15.82 -18.80
C GLU A 49 0.63 17.00 -18.80
N PRO A 50 1.33 17.25 -19.93
CA PRO A 50 2.23 18.39 -19.99
C PRO A 50 1.44 19.69 -19.87
N PRO A 51 1.88 20.66 -19.05
CA PRO A 51 1.20 21.94 -18.94
C PRO A 51 1.29 22.75 -20.23
N ASP A 52 0.24 23.51 -20.55
CA ASP A 52 0.20 24.35 -21.75
C ASP A 52 1.25 25.46 -21.71
N LEU A 53 2.10 25.51 -22.74
CA LEU A 53 3.11 26.56 -22.87
C LEU A 53 2.49 27.84 -23.43
N THR A 54 2.20 28.82 -22.57
CA THR A 54 1.70 30.14 -22.93
C THR A 54 2.77 31.22 -22.73
N LEU A 55 2.60 32.38 -23.36
CA LEU A 55 3.56 33.48 -23.18
C LEU A 55 3.69 33.98 -21.73
N GLY A 56 2.68 33.75 -20.89
CA GLY A 56 2.69 34.07 -19.46
C GLY A 56 3.20 32.93 -18.57
N ALA A 57 3.37 31.72 -19.10
CA ALA A 57 3.72 30.52 -18.33
C ALA A 57 5.06 30.67 -17.58
N VAL A 58 6.03 31.36 -18.16
CA VAL A 58 7.38 31.53 -17.56
C VAL A 58 7.36 32.34 -16.26
N SER A 59 6.32 33.14 -16.04
CA SER A 59 6.12 33.92 -14.80
C SER A 59 5.11 33.28 -13.83
N ASP A 60 4.52 32.14 -14.19
CA ASP A 60 3.53 31.45 -13.39
C ASP A 60 4.15 30.25 -12.67
N THR A 61 4.14 30.29 -11.34
CA THR A 61 4.65 29.18 -10.51
C THR A 61 3.86 27.89 -10.70
N THR A 62 2.57 27.98 -11.05
CA THR A 62 1.71 26.80 -11.28
C THR A 62 2.13 26.02 -12.52
N TYR A 63 2.66 26.74 -13.54
CA TYR A 63 3.23 26.09 -14.72
C TYR A 63 4.45 25.22 -14.36
N PHE A 64 5.34 25.72 -13.52
CA PHE A 64 6.53 24.95 -13.12
C PHE A 64 6.18 23.77 -12.23
N VAL A 65 5.17 23.89 -11.37
CA VAL A 65 4.65 22.75 -10.60
C VAL A 65 4.06 21.69 -11.52
N GLY A 66 3.23 22.08 -12.48
CA GLY A 66 2.67 21.13 -13.46
C GLY A 66 3.75 20.48 -14.35
N LEU A 67 4.82 21.22 -14.68
CA LEU A 67 5.96 20.70 -15.44
C LEU A 67 6.76 19.68 -14.60
N ASP A 68 6.98 19.97 -13.32
CA ASP A 68 7.66 19.07 -12.39
C ASP A 68 6.88 17.76 -12.21
N ASP A 69 5.58 17.87 -11.95
CA ASP A 69 4.67 16.71 -11.87
C ASP A 69 4.69 15.89 -13.16
N PHE A 70 4.63 16.56 -14.32
CA PHE A 70 4.68 15.90 -15.62
C PHE A 70 6.00 15.13 -15.81
N ILE A 71 7.14 15.77 -15.53
CA ILE A 71 8.45 15.14 -15.68
C ILE A 71 8.58 13.97 -14.70
N ASP A 72 8.23 14.18 -13.44
CA ASP A 72 8.35 13.17 -12.40
C ASP A 72 7.51 11.93 -12.72
N GLU A 73 6.25 12.10 -13.10
CA GLU A 73 5.33 10.99 -13.36
C GLU A 73 5.61 10.28 -14.70
N ASN A 74 6.07 11.01 -15.70
CA ASN A 74 6.31 10.47 -17.04
C ASN A 74 7.77 10.05 -17.29
N PHE A 75 8.63 10.09 -16.25
CA PHE A 75 10.04 9.73 -16.41
C PHE A 75 10.20 8.26 -16.82
N PRO A 76 10.75 7.94 -18.01
CA PRO A 76 10.64 6.61 -18.61
C PRO A 76 11.22 5.46 -17.78
N VAL A 77 12.23 5.73 -16.94
CA VAL A 77 12.91 4.72 -16.10
C VAL A 77 12.45 4.76 -14.64
N ARG A 78 11.43 5.55 -14.30
CA ARG A 78 10.96 5.67 -12.92
C ARG A 78 10.51 4.36 -12.30
N PRO A 79 9.66 3.52 -12.97
CA PRO A 79 9.26 2.25 -12.40
C PRO A 79 10.44 1.36 -12.05
N GLN A 80 11.41 1.23 -12.97
CA GLN A 80 12.59 0.40 -12.77
C GLN A 80 13.49 0.95 -11.65
N ALA A 81 13.62 2.27 -11.54
CA ALA A 81 14.37 2.90 -10.46
C ALA A 81 13.70 2.67 -9.09
N MET A 82 12.37 2.76 -9.03
CA MET A 82 11.59 2.46 -7.82
C MET A 82 11.74 0.98 -7.41
N GLU A 83 11.62 0.06 -8.36
CA GLU A 83 11.81 -1.37 -8.13
C GLU A 83 13.23 -1.69 -7.64
N ALA A 84 14.26 -1.12 -8.30
CA ALA A 84 15.66 -1.32 -7.92
C ALA A 84 15.94 -0.78 -6.51
N ARG A 85 15.39 0.39 -6.18
CA ARG A 85 15.48 0.98 -4.84
C ARG A 85 14.78 0.10 -3.82
N ALA A 86 13.56 -0.32 -4.10
CA ALA A 86 12.78 -1.19 -3.21
C ALA A 86 13.50 -2.52 -2.95
N ALA A 87 14.04 -3.15 -4.00
CA ALA A 87 14.82 -4.37 -3.89
C ALA A 87 16.07 -4.15 -3.03
N PHE A 88 16.81 -3.07 -3.27
CA PHE A 88 18.01 -2.74 -2.49
C PHE A 88 17.69 -2.52 -1.00
N GLU A 89 16.70 -1.69 -0.69
CA GLU A 89 16.33 -1.39 0.70
C GLU A 89 15.77 -2.63 1.40
N LEU A 90 14.91 -3.40 0.74
CA LEU A 90 14.30 -4.59 1.32
C LEU A 90 15.30 -5.73 1.53
N TRP A 91 16.05 -6.09 0.47
CA TRP A 91 16.90 -7.28 0.49
C TRP A 91 18.26 -7.05 1.14
N LEU A 92 18.82 -5.85 1.04
CA LEU A 92 20.13 -5.55 1.56
C LEU A 92 20.09 -4.86 2.93
N LEU A 93 19.13 -3.97 3.15
CA LEU A 93 19.01 -3.21 4.39
C LEU A 93 17.93 -3.73 5.33
N GLY A 94 17.04 -4.62 4.88
CA GLY A 94 15.93 -5.14 5.66
C GLY A 94 14.86 -4.09 5.98
N ASN A 95 14.85 -2.98 5.23
CA ASN A 95 13.92 -1.86 5.43
C ASN A 95 12.97 -1.72 4.23
N SER A 96 11.81 -1.11 4.46
CA SER A 96 10.93 -0.71 3.37
C SER A 96 11.27 0.70 2.89
N PRO A 97 11.30 0.96 1.57
CA PRO A 97 11.42 2.32 1.04
C PRO A 97 10.20 3.19 1.31
N ASN A 98 9.07 2.58 1.64
CA ASN A 98 7.84 3.25 2.03
C ASN A 98 7.76 3.32 3.56
N PRO A 99 7.77 4.53 4.17
CA PRO A 99 7.71 4.69 5.62
C PRO A 99 6.41 4.16 6.25
N ARG A 100 5.37 3.96 5.43
CA ARG A 100 4.11 3.37 5.88
C ARG A 100 4.09 1.84 5.84
N VAL A 101 5.18 1.21 5.42
CA VAL A 101 5.27 -0.24 5.32
C VAL A 101 6.37 -0.74 6.24
N VAL A 102 6.02 -1.63 7.12
CA VAL A 102 6.94 -2.27 8.08
C VAL A 102 7.21 -3.69 7.62
N VAL A 103 8.48 -4.07 7.64
CA VAL A 103 8.92 -5.43 7.30
C VAL A 103 8.79 -6.32 8.54
N GLY A 104 7.96 -7.34 8.42
CA GLY A 104 7.74 -8.36 9.43
C GLY A 104 8.66 -9.57 9.24
N GLN A 105 8.33 -10.67 9.90
CA GLN A 105 9.07 -11.91 9.80
C GLN A 105 8.85 -12.58 8.43
N ASP A 106 9.83 -13.33 7.97
CA ASP A 106 9.80 -14.10 6.71
C ASP A 106 9.41 -13.28 5.47
N GLY A 107 9.77 -11.99 5.44
CA GLY A 107 9.49 -11.10 4.30
C GLY A 107 8.04 -10.60 4.23
N TRP A 108 7.22 -10.80 5.28
CA TRP A 108 5.88 -10.25 5.34
C TRP A 108 5.91 -8.74 5.49
N LEU A 109 5.05 -8.05 4.74
CA LEU A 109 4.93 -6.60 4.79
C LEU A 109 3.61 -6.22 5.46
N PHE A 110 3.67 -5.25 6.38
CA PHE A 110 2.50 -4.73 7.10
C PHE A 110 2.38 -3.23 6.91
N PHE A 111 1.16 -2.73 6.83
CA PHE A 111 0.92 -1.31 6.80
C PHE A 111 1.00 -0.76 8.22
N ASP A 112 1.78 0.32 8.44
CA ASP A 112 2.07 0.83 9.79
C ASP A 112 0.82 1.27 10.55
N THR A 113 -0.15 1.89 9.86
CA THR A 113 -1.43 2.30 10.46
C THR A 113 -2.24 1.14 11.03
N THR A 114 -1.98 -0.09 10.58
CA THR A 114 -2.60 -1.29 11.16
C THR A 114 -1.83 -1.78 12.40
N LEU A 115 -0.57 -1.39 12.55
CA LEU A 115 0.27 -1.81 13.67
C LEU A 115 0.03 -0.97 14.93
N GLU A 116 -0.24 0.31 14.73
CA GLU A 116 -0.57 1.26 15.80
C GLU A 116 -1.92 1.95 15.50
N PRO A 117 -3.03 1.20 15.50
CA PRO A 117 -4.32 1.75 15.14
C PRO A 117 -4.81 2.72 16.22
N GLU A 118 -5.39 3.81 15.79
CA GLU A 118 -6.20 4.66 16.65
C GLU A 118 -7.55 4.00 16.91
N CYS A 119 -8.03 4.04 18.17
CA CYS A 119 -9.34 3.53 18.55
C CYS A 119 -10.17 4.68 19.14
N PRO A 120 -10.72 5.56 18.30
CA PRO A 120 -11.51 6.71 18.77
C PRO A 120 -12.82 6.29 19.44
N ASN A 121 -13.33 5.11 19.10
CA ASN A 121 -14.56 4.56 19.67
C ASN A 121 -14.26 3.25 20.43
N THR A 122 -15.03 2.97 21.46
CA THR A 122 -15.04 1.68 22.13
C THR A 122 -15.80 0.63 21.31
N ALA A 123 -15.60 -0.65 21.61
CA ALA A 123 -16.33 -1.72 20.94
C ALA A 123 -17.84 -1.62 21.19
N GLU A 124 -18.25 -1.20 22.39
CA GLU A 124 -19.64 -0.98 22.76
C GLU A 124 -20.28 0.16 21.97
N GLU A 125 -19.54 1.25 21.76
CA GLU A 125 -20.00 2.38 20.94
C GLU A 125 -20.16 1.97 19.48
N VAL A 126 -19.23 1.17 18.94
CA VAL A 126 -19.36 0.62 17.57
C VAL A 126 -20.60 -0.26 17.44
N VAL A 127 -20.85 -1.14 18.42
CA VAL A 127 -22.03 -2.00 18.43
C VAL A 127 -23.32 -1.17 18.52
N ALA A 128 -23.35 -0.13 19.34
CA ALA A 128 -24.50 0.78 19.43
C ALA A 128 -24.74 1.55 18.13
N GLN A 129 -23.68 1.95 17.42
CA GLN A 129 -23.79 2.57 16.09
C GLN A 129 -24.37 1.59 15.04
N VAL A 130 -23.98 0.32 15.09
CA VAL A 130 -24.56 -0.73 14.23
C VAL A 130 -26.05 -0.90 14.49
N ASP A 131 -26.50 -0.92 15.76
CA ASP A 131 -27.92 -0.97 16.11
C ASP A 131 -28.68 0.25 15.57
N GLY A 132 -28.08 1.45 15.70
CA GLY A 132 -28.64 2.69 15.14
C GLY A 132 -28.79 2.65 13.62
N LEU A 133 -27.78 2.15 12.92
CA LEU A 133 -27.82 1.97 11.46
C LEU A 133 -28.89 0.94 11.09
N ALA A 134 -28.91 -0.23 11.72
CA ALA A 134 -29.90 -1.26 11.46
C ALA A 134 -31.34 -0.71 11.61
N SER A 135 -31.59 0.04 12.70
CA SER A 135 -32.87 0.68 12.93
C SER A 135 -33.22 1.72 11.85
N SER A 136 -32.25 2.51 11.41
CA SER A 136 -32.44 3.52 10.37
C SER A 136 -32.77 2.92 9.00
N PHE A 137 -32.29 1.73 8.71
CA PHE A 137 -32.53 1.02 7.44
C PHE A 137 -33.71 0.04 7.50
N ALA A 138 -34.28 -0.23 8.68
CA ALA A 138 -35.36 -1.21 8.84
C ALA A 138 -36.58 -0.97 7.91
N ASP A 139 -36.91 0.29 7.64
CA ASP A 139 -38.02 0.66 6.75
C ASP A 139 -37.60 0.77 5.27
N LEU A 140 -36.31 0.76 4.97
CA LEU A 140 -35.77 1.02 3.61
C LEU A 140 -35.30 -0.23 2.91
N VAL A 141 -34.77 -1.21 3.66
CA VAL A 141 -34.19 -2.45 3.13
C VAL A 141 -34.75 -3.65 3.89
N ARG A 142 -34.83 -4.80 3.20
CA ARG A 142 -35.32 -6.02 3.84
C ARG A 142 -34.31 -6.64 4.78
N ASP A 143 -33.05 -6.61 4.39
CA ASP A 143 -31.94 -7.22 5.12
C ASP A 143 -30.78 -6.24 5.23
N PHE A 144 -30.42 -5.90 6.47
CA PHE A 144 -29.21 -5.17 6.80
C PHE A 144 -28.25 -6.13 7.47
N ARG A 145 -27.05 -6.23 6.96
CA ARG A 145 -25.99 -7.03 7.57
C ARG A 145 -24.72 -6.19 7.70
N PHE A 146 -24.21 -6.13 8.89
CA PHE A 146 -22.93 -5.48 9.18
C PHE A 146 -21.85 -6.53 9.38
N THR A 147 -20.69 -6.31 8.81
CA THR A 147 -19.53 -7.15 9.04
C THR A 147 -18.27 -6.32 9.14
N VAL A 148 -17.27 -6.83 9.81
CA VAL A 148 -15.94 -6.24 9.89
C VAL A 148 -14.95 -7.22 9.28
N ALA A 149 -14.28 -6.79 8.22
CA ALA A 149 -13.22 -7.57 7.62
C ALA A 149 -12.01 -7.61 8.57
N PRO A 150 -11.49 -8.81 8.89
CA PRO A 150 -10.26 -8.90 9.66
C PRO A 150 -9.10 -8.34 8.84
N ASP A 151 -8.19 -7.62 9.49
CA ASP A 151 -6.96 -7.19 8.88
C ASP A 151 -5.88 -8.30 8.91
N LYS A 152 -4.90 -8.19 8.04
CA LYS A 152 -3.76 -9.12 7.93
C LYS A 152 -3.02 -9.31 9.26
N ARG A 153 -2.85 -8.23 10.03
CA ARG A 153 -2.19 -8.25 11.34
C ARG A 153 -2.95 -9.13 12.33
N SER A 154 -4.28 -9.08 12.31
CA SER A 154 -5.11 -9.86 13.24
C SER A 154 -5.06 -11.36 12.97
N ILE A 155 -4.79 -11.76 11.72
CA ILE A 155 -4.73 -13.15 11.28
C ILE A 155 -3.30 -13.73 11.39
N TYR A 156 -2.27 -12.94 11.08
CA TYR A 156 -0.87 -13.37 11.02
C TYR A 156 0.01 -12.65 12.05
N ARG A 157 -0.36 -12.74 13.33
CA ARG A 157 0.42 -12.14 14.42
C ARG A 157 1.84 -12.70 14.52
N ASP A 158 2.02 -13.96 14.20
CA ASP A 158 3.31 -14.67 14.17
C ASP A 158 4.28 -14.11 13.11
N LYS A 159 3.75 -13.36 12.14
CA LYS A 159 4.54 -12.71 11.09
C LYS A 159 4.86 -11.24 11.37
N LEU A 160 4.34 -10.68 12.46
CA LEU A 160 4.66 -9.30 12.85
C LEU A 160 6.14 -9.14 13.21
N PRO A 161 6.70 -7.93 13.06
CA PRO A 161 8.00 -7.61 13.65
C PRO A 161 7.97 -7.90 15.15
N ALA A 162 9.09 -8.35 15.72
CA ALA A 162 9.18 -8.73 17.13
C ALA A 162 8.72 -7.59 18.07
N THR A 163 8.98 -6.34 17.69
CA THR A 163 8.55 -5.14 18.45
C THR A 163 7.04 -4.98 18.54
N PHE A 164 6.28 -5.53 17.59
CA PHE A 164 4.82 -5.44 17.54
C PHE A 164 4.12 -6.74 17.90
N ALA A 165 4.84 -7.87 17.89
CA ALA A 165 4.24 -9.18 18.15
C ALA A 165 3.73 -9.32 19.61
N GLU A 166 4.44 -8.69 20.56
CA GLU A 166 4.12 -8.74 21.99
C GLU A 166 3.21 -7.57 22.44
N ALA A 167 3.15 -6.49 21.67
CA ALA A 167 2.36 -5.31 22.01
C ALA A 167 0.88 -5.55 21.72
N ALA A 168 0.04 -5.53 22.75
CA ALA A 168 -1.41 -5.48 22.59
C ALA A 168 -1.82 -4.06 22.21
N THR A 169 -2.44 -3.90 21.04
CA THR A 169 -3.03 -2.63 20.63
C THR A 169 -4.45 -2.47 21.18
N CYS A 170 -5.01 -1.27 21.09
CA CYS A 170 -6.40 -1.03 21.49
C CYS A 170 -7.38 -1.91 20.71
N THR A 171 -7.14 -2.20 19.43
CA THR A 171 -7.97 -3.12 18.64
C THR A 171 -7.88 -4.56 19.14
N ASP A 172 -6.73 -5.01 19.64
CA ASP A 172 -6.59 -6.36 20.21
C ASP A 172 -7.41 -6.52 21.49
N VAL A 173 -7.45 -5.48 22.30
CA VAL A 173 -8.25 -5.45 23.55
C VAL A 173 -9.74 -5.38 23.25
N GLN A 174 -10.15 -4.58 22.27
CA GLN A 174 -11.55 -4.36 21.94
C GLN A 174 -12.17 -5.47 21.07
N ARG A 175 -11.37 -6.20 20.29
CA ARG A 175 -11.87 -7.24 19.38
C ARG A 175 -12.74 -8.31 20.05
N PRO A 176 -12.38 -8.89 21.22
CA PRO A 176 -13.23 -9.86 21.89
C PRO A 176 -14.60 -9.28 22.28
N VAL A 177 -14.63 -8.01 22.74
CA VAL A 177 -15.86 -7.31 23.11
C VAL A 177 -16.73 -7.05 21.89
N LEU A 178 -16.12 -6.55 20.80
CA LEU A 178 -16.80 -6.33 19.52
C LEU A 178 -17.40 -7.64 18.98
N ARG A 179 -16.62 -8.73 18.94
CA ARG A 179 -17.10 -10.02 18.48
C ARG A 179 -18.25 -10.58 19.34
N ALA A 180 -18.15 -10.44 20.66
CA ALA A 180 -19.25 -10.83 21.55
C ALA A 180 -20.51 -9.99 21.30
N GLY A 181 -20.35 -8.68 21.10
CA GLY A 181 -21.44 -7.77 20.73
C GLY A 181 -22.08 -8.14 19.39
N MET A 182 -21.29 -8.49 18.39
CA MET A 182 -21.77 -8.97 17.09
C MET A 182 -22.47 -10.33 17.21
N ALA A 183 -21.88 -11.27 17.94
CA ALA A 183 -22.47 -12.60 18.13
C ALA A 183 -23.85 -12.56 18.82
N SER A 184 -24.12 -11.54 19.65
CA SER A 184 -25.45 -11.33 20.26
C SER A 184 -26.51 -10.77 19.29
N ARG A 185 -26.13 -10.48 18.03
CA ARG A 185 -26.96 -9.84 16.99
C ARG A 185 -26.91 -10.60 15.65
N PRO A 186 -27.19 -11.90 15.63
CA PRO A 186 -27.01 -12.73 14.44
C PRO A 186 -27.86 -12.28 13.24
N GLU A 187 -28.96 -11.54 13.50
CA GLU A 187 -29.85 -11.02 12.46
C GLU A 187 -29.31 -9.76 11.76
N THR A 188 -28.30 -9.09 12.35
CA THR A 188 -27.77 -7.83 11.82
C THR A 188 -26.26 -7.84 11.64
N THR A 189 -25.56 -8.85 12.14
CA THR A 189 -24.09 -8.89 12.06
C THR A 189 -23.56 -10.24 11.58
N ILE A 190 -22.40 -10.22 10.92
CA ILE A 190 -21.67 -11.42 10.49
C ILE A 190 -20.22 -11.31 10.99
N ASP A 191 -19.78 -12.27 11.80
CA ASP A 191 -18.39 -12.33 12.29
C ASP A 191 -17.49 -13.01 11.26
N LEU A 192 -16.63 -12.25 10.59
CA LEU A 192 -15.63 -12.76 9.65
C LEU A 192 -14.30 -13.14 10.30
N TRP A 193 -14.04 -12.76 11.56
CA TRP A 193 -12.87 -13.23 12.31
C TRP A 193 -13.04 -14.64 12.86
N GLY A 194 -14.26 -15.10 12.92
CA GLY A 194 -14.58 -16.40 13.46
C GLY A 194 -13.95 -17.56 12.69
N PRO A 195 -14.47 -18.77 12.87
CA PRO A 195 -13.94 -19.98 12.28
C PRO A 195 -13.71 -19.87 10.78
N VAL A 196 -14.49 -19.03 10.08
CA VAL A 196 -14.44 -18.90 8.61
C VAL A 196 -13.05 -18.53 8.10
N ILE A 197 -12.47 -17.41 8.60
CA ILE A 197 -11.14 -16.99 8.14
C ILE A 197 -10.05 -17.89 8.73
N GLU A 198 -10.20 -18.32 9.98
CA GLU A 198 -9.25 -19.25 10.60
C GLU A 198 -9.28 -20.63 9.92
N GLU A 199 -10.46 -21.15 9.59
CA GLU A 199 -10.60 -22.39 8.83
C GLU A 199 -10.03 -22.27 7.42
N ALA A 200 -10.30 -21.15 6.71
CA ALA A 200 -9.73 -20.89 5.40
C ALA A 200 -8.21 -20.82 5.44
N LYS A 201 -7.62 -20.19 6.48
CA LYS A 201 -6.18 -20.14 6.72
C LYS A 201 -5.57 -21.54 6.91
N LEU A 202 -6.28 -22.44 7.59
CA LEU A 202 -5.81 -23.81 7.85
C LEU A 202 -6.07 -24.76 6.68
N ALA A 203 -7.16 -24.58 5.95
CA ALA A 203 -7.59 -25.47 4.87
C ALA A 203 -6.92 -25.20 3.53
N THR A 204 -6.38 -23.99 3.31
CA THR A 204 -5.70 -23.65 2.07
C THR A 204 -4.26 -24.16 2.08
N GLU A 205 -3.72 -24.51 0.92
CA GLU A 205 -2.30 -24.83 0.73
C GLU A 205 -1.37 -23.61 0.91
N GLY A 206 -1.92 -22.47 1.28
CA GLY A 206 -1.19 -21.23 1.49
C GLY A 206 -1.99 -20.18 2.29
N PRO A 207 -1.37 -19.05 2.57
CA PRO A 207 -2.00 -18.01 3.39
C PRO A 207 -3.21 -17.38 2.68
N VAL A 208 -4.20 -16.91 3.45
CA VAL A 208 -5.36 -16.16 2.92
C VAL A 208 -5.07 -14.68 2.64
N TYR A 209 -3.91 -14.19 3.08
CA TYR A 209 -3.31 -12.91 2.68
C TYR A 209 -1.96 -13.18 2.04
N ARG A 210 -1.62 -12.40 1.01
CA ARG A 210 -0.26 -12.47 0.44
C ARG A 210 0.74 -11.75 1.34
N PRO A 211 1.98 -12.24 1.44
CA PRO A 211 3.01 -11.58 2.25
C PRO A 211 3.22 -10.11 1.90
N GLU A 212 3.15 -9.74 0.62
CA GLU A 212 3.44 -8.42 0.10
C GLU A 212 2.21 -7.52 -0.08
N ASP A 213 0.98 -8.04 0.13
CA ASP A 213 -0.27 -7.32 -0.09
C ASP A 213 -1.04 -7.16 1.23
N THR A 214 -1.74 -6.04 1.38
CA THR A 214 -2.62 -5.77 2.53
C THR A 214 -4.00 -6.42 2.38
N HIS A 215 -4.36 -6.80 1.16
CA HIS A 215 -5.65 -7.44 0.88
C HIS A 215 -5.59 -8.94 1.06
N TRP A 216 -6.72 -9.54 1.41
CA TRP A 216 -6.87 -10.98 1.30
C TRP A 216 -6.76 -11.44 -0.17
N ASN A 217 -6.32 -12.65 -0.35
CA ASN A 217 -6.25 -13.27 -1.66
C ASN A 217 -7.63 -13.89 -2.04
N PRO A 218 -7.77 -14.50 -3.23
CA PRO A 218 -9.03 -15.13 -3.64
C PRO A 218 -9.58 -16.17 -2.67
N TYR A 219 -8.73 -16.89 -1.93
CA TYR A 219 -9.18 -17.88 -0.94
C TYR A 219 -9.81 -17.19 0.27
N GLY A 220 -9.17 -16.16 0.82
CA GLY A 220 -9.73 -15.35 1.90
C GLY A 220 -11.03 -14.65 1.50
N ALA A 221 -11.07 -14.13 0.27
CA ALA A 221 -12.28 -13.53 -0.28
C ALA A 221 -13.42 -14.56 -0.42
N ALA A 222 -13.14 -15.76 -0.94
CA ALA A 222 -14.13 -16.82 -1.11
C ALA A 222 -14.70 -17.26 0.25
N ALA A 223 -13.85 -17.43 1.27
CA ALA A 223 -14.30 -17.77 2.62
C ALA A 223 -15.23 -16.71 3.22
N ALA A 224 -14.87 -15.42 3.05
CA ALA A 224 -15.70 -14.32 3.52
C ALA A 224 -17.04 -14.25 2.77
N ILE A 225 -17.03 -14.42 1.45
CA ILE A 225 -18.25 -14.44 0.62
C ILE A 225 -19.15 -15.63 1.01
N ALA A 226 -18.58 -16.81 1.20
CA ALA A 226 -19.33 -17.98 1.62
C ALA A 226 -20.06 -17.73 2.96
N ALA A 227 -19.37 -17.14 3.94
CA ALA A 227 -19.97 -16.80 5.22
C ALA A 227 -21.12 -15.78 5.08
N ILE A 228 -20.93 -14.77 4.23
CA ILE A 228 -21.96 -13.77 3.96
C ILE A 228 -23.18 -14.42 3.27
N VAL A 229 -22.94 -15.20 2.23
CA VAL A 229 -24.01 -15.90 1.50
C VAL A 229 -24.78 -16.86 2.42
N GLU A 230 -24.08 -17.67 3.20
CA GLU A 230 -24.73 -18.59 4.14
C GLU A 230 -25.57 -17.85 5.19
N SER A 231 -25.11 -16.65 5.64
CA SER A 231 -25.90 -15.83 6.58
C SER A 231 -27.16 -15.21 5.96
N VAL A 232 -27.14 -14.89 4.65
CA VAL A 232 -28.24 -14.21 3.97
C VAL A 232 -29.18 -15.18 3.25
N ALA A 233 -28.63 -16.25 2.71
CA ALA A 233 -29.34 -17.26 1.93
C ALA A 233 -28.81 -18.68 2.25
N PRO A 234 -29.16 -19.25 3.42
CA PRO A 234 -28.64 -20.53 3.85
C PRO A 234 -28.85 -21.64 2.83
N GLY A 235 -27.82 -22.46 2.60
CA GLY A 235 -27.88 -23.60 1.68
C GLY A 235 -27.82 -23.28 0.18
N VAL A 236 -27.50 -22.05 -0.17
CA VAL A 236 -27.34 -21.64 -1.59
C VAL A 236 -25.90 -21.85 -2.08
N TRP A 237 -24.95 -21.92 -1.19
CA TRP A 237 -23.51 -22.07 -1.50
C TRP A 237 -23.08 -23.52 -1.41
#